data_42ce03cd79d442bf895c57aaf70fc455
#
_entry.id   42ce03cd79d442bf895c57aaf70fc455
#
_cell.length_a   1.000
_cell.length_b   1.000
_cell.length_c   1.000
_cell.angle_alpha   90.00
_cell.angle_beta   90.00
_cell.angle_gamma   90.00
#
_symmetry.space_group_name_H-M   'P 1'
#
loop_
_entity.id
_entity.type
_entity.pdbx_description
1 polymer ?
#
loop_
_entity_poly.entity_id
_entity_poly.type
_entity_poly.pdbx_seq_one_letter_code
_entity_poly.pdbx_strand_id
1 'polypeptide(L)'
;GQHPYDANHVIIPEIMKANGYQTGMFGKWAGGYEGSASTPDKRGVDEFYGYICQFQAHLYYPNFLNEYNRERGDSAVKRVVMQNNIDYLMFGEQYAQRKDYSADLIHQHALSWLKRQSKGKPFFGVFTYTLPHAELAQPNDSLLAFYKKKFFEDKTWGGQEGSRYNAVDHTHAQFAAMITRLDAYVGEVLRTLDEQGLAENTLVIFTSDNGPHEEGGADPTFFNRDGKLRGLKQQCYEGGIRIPFIARWKGRIKEDVTSDLPFAFYDLMPTFCDVAGVRNFPKRYINKKKTIDYFDGISIFPTLMSDEKAQKKHPHLYWEFAETNQIAVRMGDW
;
A
#
# COMPACT_ATOMS: atom_id res chain seq x y z
N GLY A 1 4.56 -14.45 0.50
CA GLY A 1 3.74 -15.37 1.21
C GLY A 1 2.27 -15.05 1.19
N GLN A 2 1.48 -16.09 1.27
CA GLN A 2 0.03 -16.00 1.35
C GLN A 2 -0.45 -16.56 2.70
N HIS A 3 0.39 -16.40 3.72
CA HIS A 3 0.00 -16.84 5.06
C HIS A 3 -1.09 -15.92 5.59
N PRO A 4 -2.21 -16.49 6.07
CA PRO A 4 -3.25 -15.71 6.73
C PRO A 4 -2.68 -15.05 7.99
N TYR A 5 -3.14 -13.84 8.29
CA TYR A 5 -2.92 -13.29 9.63
C TYR A 5 -3.53 -14.22 10.67
N ASP A 6 -2.87 -14.37 11.81
CA ASP A 6 -3.42 -15.12 12.91
C ASP A 6 -4.78 -14.53 13.32
N ALA A 7 -5.80 -15.39 13.40
CA ALA A 7 -7.15 -14.97 13.74
C ALA A 7 -7.26 -14.41 15.18
N ASN A 8 -6.29 -14.70 16.04
CA ASN A 8 -6.21 -14.19 17.40
C ASN A 8 -5.59 -12.78 17.48
N HIS A 9 -4.83 -12.36 16.47
CA HIS A 9 -4.26 -11.02 16.41
C HIS A 9 -5.26 -10.04 15.79
N VAL A 10 -5.45 -8.90 16.43
CA VAL A 10 -6.26 -7.81 15.89
C VAL A 10 -5.44 -7.01 14.89
N ILE A 11 -6.09 -6.53 13.83
CA ILE A 11 -5.47 -5.64 12.84
C ILE A 11 -6.18 -4.29 12.80
N ILE A 12 -5.54 -3.29 12.23
CA ILE A 12 -6.01 -1.89 12.23
C ILE A 12 -7.46 -1.75 11.73
N PRO A 13 -7.90 -2.35 10.60
CA PRO A 13 -9.27 -2.21 10.13
C PRO A 13 -10.31 -2.72 11.15
N GLU A 14 -10.01 -3.78 11.90
CA GLU A 14 -10.91 -4.29 12.94
C GLU A 14 -11.08 -3.29 14.10
N ILE A 15 -9.99 -2.62 14.49
CA ILE A 15 -10.02 -1.58 15.53
C ILE A 15 -10.85 -0.37 15.05
N MET A 16 -10.58 0.11 13.86
CA MET A 16 -11.26 1.27 13.29
C MET A 16 -12.77 1.00 13.15
N LYS A 17 -13.13 -0.16 12.61
CA LYS A 17 -14.53 -0.59 12.49
C LYS A 17 -15.22 -0.70 13.84
N ALA A 18 -14.57 -1.27 14.87
CA ALA A 18 -15.12 -1.40 16.21
C ALA A 18 -15.34 -0.03 16.90
N ASN A 19 -14.72 1.03 16.37
CA ASN A 19 -14.89 2.42 16.82
C ASN A 19 -15.76 3.27 15.88
N GLY A 20 -16.56 2.62 15.03
CA GLY A 20 -17.60 3.27 14.24
C GLY A 20 -17.15 3.82 12.89
N TYR A 21 -15.91 3.54 12.47
CA TYR A 21 -15.42 3.94 11.16
C TYR A 21 -15.99 3.04 10.06
N GLN A 22 -16.35 3.63 8.93
CA GLN A 22 -16.50 2.89 7.67
C GLN A 22 -15.12 2.53 7.16
N THR A 23 -14.92 1.28 6.77
CA THR A 23 -13.60 0.78 6.38
C THR A 23 -13.60 0.35 4.93
N GLY A 24 -12.66 0.92 4.15
CA GLY A 24 -12.43 0.56 2.76
C GLY A 24 -10.98 0.18 2.52
N MET A 25 -10.74 -0.83 1.68
CA MET A 25 -9.39 -1.19 1.27
C MET A 25 -9.34 -1.50 -0.22
N PHE A 26 -8.42 -0.86 -0.94
CA PHE A 26 -8.32 -0.92 -2.39
C PHE A 26 -6.88 -1.18 -2.82
N GLY A 27 -6.67 -2.32 -3.50
CA GLY A 27 -5.34 -2.75 -3.92
C GLY A 27 -4.95 -4.13 -3.43
N LYS A 28 -3.68 -4.29 -3.01
CA LYS A 28 -3.13 -5.57 -2.59
C LYS A 28 -3.40 -5.85 -1.11
N TRP A 29 -4.11 -6.95 -0.81
CA TRP A 29 -4.36 -7.41 0.55
C TRP A 29 -3.16 -8.13 1.17
N ALA A 30 -2.70 -9.20 0.52
CA ALA A 30 -1.55 -10.01 0.91
C ALA A 30 -1.59 -10.64 2.32
N GLY A 31 -2.70 -10.54 3.04
CA GLY A 31 -2.86 -11.07 4.40
C GLY A 31 -3.57 -12.42 4.49
N GLY A 32 -3.57 -13.19 3.40
CA GLY A 32 -4.23 -14.48 3.30
C GLY A 32 -4.48 -14.91 1.87
N TYR A 33 -5.31 -15.91 1.68
CA TYR A 33 -5.76 -16.43 0.39
C TYR A 33 -7.30 -16.58 0.38
N GLU A 34 -7.89 -16.71 -0.79
CA GLU A 34 -9.34 -16.90 -0.93
C GLU A 34 -9.82 -18.11 -0.11
N GLY A 35 -10.87 -17.90 0.67
CA GLY A 35 -11.42 -18.91 1.58
C GLY A 35 -10.73 -19.00 2.95
N SER A 36 -9.57 -18.35 3.15
CA SER A 36 -8.90 -18.32 4.46
C SER A 36 -9.72 -17.56 5.52
N ALA A 37 -9.32 -17.70 6.79
CA ALA A 37 -9.92 -16.94 7.90
C ALA A 37 -9.50 -15.45 7.90
N SER A 38 -8.61 -15.05 7.00
CA SER A 38 -8.01 -13.72 6.98
C SER A 38 -8.23 -12.98 5.65
N THR A 39 -9.41 -13.11 5.07
CA THR A 39 -9.86 -12.29 3.94
C THR A 39 -10.44 -10.96 4.45
N PRO A 40 -10.47 -9.88 3.64
CA PRO A 40 -10.92 -8.55 4.05
C PRO A 40 -12.28 -8.54 4.74
N ASP A 41 -13.27 -9.26 4.19
CA ASP A 41 -14.63 -9.40 4.74
C ASP A 41 -14.66 -9.92 6.20
N LYS A 42 -13.67 -10.75 6.57
CA LYS A 42 -13.53 -11.34 7.92
C LYS A 42 -12.67 -10.50 8.86
N ARG A 43 -11.93 -9.54 8.33
CA ARG A 43 -10.92 -8.77 9.06
C ARG A 43 -11.24 -7.27 9.14
N GLY A 44 -12.52 -6.96 9.26
CA GLY A 44 -12.96 -5.61 9.59
C GLY A 44 -13.05 -4.64 8.41
N VAL A 45 -12.94 -5.10 7.17
CA VAL A 45 -13.13 -4.27 5.98
C VAL A 45 -14.58 -4.32 5.52
N ASP A 46 -15.20 -3.17 5.25
CA ASP A 46 -16.58 -3.06 4.76
C ASP A 46 -16.66 -3.09 3.25
N GLU A 47 -15.66 -2.53 2.56
CA GLU A 47 -15.56 -2.58 1.10
C GLU A 47 -14.13 -2.86 0.66
N PHE A 48 -13.98 -3.79 -0.26
CA PHE A 48 -12.70 -4.21 -0.83
C PHE A 48 -12.79 -4.34 -2.33
N TYR A 49 -11.76 -3.86 -3.04
CA TYR A 49 -11.54 -4.17 -4.45
C TYR A 49 -10.05 -4.24 -4.75
N GLY A 50 -9.60 -5.38 -5.30
CA GLY A 50 -8.19 -5.57 -5.61
C GLY A 50 -7.74 -7.02 -5.61
N TYR A 51 -6.53 -7.27 -5.13
CA TYR A 51 -5.90 -8.58 -5.11
C TYR A 51 -5.89 -9.18 -3.70
N ILE A 52 -6.47 -10.34 -3.52
CA ILE A 52 -6.25 -11.14 -2.30
C ILE A 52 -4.85 -11.73 -2.32
N CYS A 53 -4.45 -12.29 -3.46
CA CYS A 53 -3.20 -12.99 -3.64
C CYS A 53 -2.04 -12.04 -3.94
N GLN A 54 -0.97 -12.11 -3.13
CA GLN A 54 0.23 -11.32 -3.35
C GLN A 54 0.90 -11.60 -4.70
N PHE A 55 0.91 -12.85 -5.15
CA PHE A 55 1.53 -13.21 -6.42
C PHE A 55 0.77 -12.71 -7.63
N GLN A 56 -0.57 -12.72 -7.56
CA GLN A 56 -1.41 -12.17 -8.62
C GLN A 56 -1.22 -10.65 -8.75
N ALA A 57 -0.92 -9.97 -7.65
CA ALA A 57 -0.67 -8.53 -7.62
C ALA A 57 0.62 -8.10 -8.35
N HIS A 58 1.39 -9.05 -8.91
CA HIS A 58 2.50 -8.78 -9.82
C HIS A 58 2.06 -8.59 -11.28
N LEU A 59 0.78 -8.80 -11.59
CA LEU A 59 0.21 -8.65 -12.92
C LEU A 59 -0.72 -7.42 -12.95
N TYR A 60 -0.47 -6.50 -13.88
CA TYR A 60 -1.33 -5.32 -14.05
C TYR A 60 -2.51 -5.55 -14.99
N TYR A 61 -2.51 -6.66 -15.71
CA TYR A 61 -3.60 -7.10 -16.56
C TYR A 61 -4.05 -8.50 -16.13
N PRO A 62 -4.55 -8.66 -14.89
CA PRO A 62 -4.99 -9.96 -14.40
C PRO A 62 -6.27 -10.40 -15.10
N ASN A 63 -6.55 -11.70 -15.10
CA ASN A 63 -7.80 -12.26 -15.60
C ASN A 63 -8.97 -12.13 -14.61
N PHE A 64 -8.71 -11.79 -13.36
CA PHE A 64 -9.74 -11.43 -12.37
C PHE A 64 -9.15 -10.54 -11.27
N LEU A 65 -10.02 -9.79 -10.59
CA LEU A 65 -9.79 -9.15 -9.31
C LEU A 65 -10.78 -9.69 -8.29
N ASN A 66 -10.63 -9.31 -7.04
CA ASN A 66 -11.53 -9.68 -5.97
C ASN A 66 -12.30 -8.46 -5.48
N GLU A 67 -13.58 -8.64 -5.14
CA GLU A 67 -14.41 -7.60 -4.53
C GLU A 67 -15.21 -8.11 -3.34
N TYR A 68 -15.53 -7.18 -2.47
CA TYR A 68 -16.48 -7.35 -1.37
C TYR A 68 -17.11 -6.00 -1.04
N ASN A 69 -18.41 -5.99 -0.81
CA ASN A 69 -19.11 -4.82 -0.34
C ASN A 69 -20.23 -5.23 0.62
N ARG A 70 -20.06 -4.89 1.89
CA ARG A 70 -21.01 -5.19 2.96
C ARG A 70 -22.37 -4.50 2.75
N GLU A 71 -22.37 -3.23 2.31
CA GLU A 71 -23.60 -2.46 2.10
C GLU A 71 -24.44 -3.03 0.96
N ARG A 72 -23.78 -3.64 -0.03
CA ARG A 72 -24.43 -4.37 -1.12
C ARG A 72 -24.99 -5.73 -0.67
N GLY A 73 -24.63 -6.20 0.53
CA GLY A 73 -25.08 -7.48 1.07
C GLY A 73 -24.20 -8.67 0.64
N ASP A 74 -22.99 -8.46 0.18
CA ASP A 74 -22.07 -9.55 -0.14
C ASP A 74 -21.77 -10.37 1.13
N SER A 75 -21.88 -11.69 1.04
CA SER A 75 -21.63 -12.61 2.15
C SER A 75 -20.12 -12.92 2.34
N ALA A 76 -19.35 -12.81 1.27
CA ALA A 76 -17.90 -13.04 1.24
C ALA A 76 -17.26 -12.34 0.05
N VAL A 77 -15.92 -12.29 0.06
CA VAL A 77 -15.12 -11.88 -1.11
C VAL A 77 -15.42 -12.78 -2.30
N LYS A 78 -15.60 -12.20 -3.46
CA LYS A 78 -15.85 -12.89 -4.74
C LYS A 78 -14.90 -12.41 -5.84
N ARG A 79 -14.74 -13.22 -6.88
CA ARG A 79 -13.96 -12.86 -8.08
C ARG A 79 -14.79 -12.03 -9.04
N VAL A 80 -14.14 -11.02 -9.61
CA VAL A 80 -14.65 -10.24 -10.75
C VAL A 80 -13.75 -10.53 -11.94
N VAL A 81 -14.30 -11.18 -12.95
CA VAL A 81 -13.54 -11.58 -14.14
C VAL A 81 -13.27 -10.36 -15.02
N MET A 82 -12.01 -10.18 -15.42
CA MET A 82 -11.58 -9.16 -16.38
C MET A 82 -11.74 -9.72 -17.80
N GLN A 83 -12.88 -9.48 -18.40
CA GLN A 83 -13.25 -10.08 -19.69
C GLN A 83 -12.35 -9.65 -20.86
N ASN A 84 -11.70 -8.50 -20.72
CA ASN A 84 -10.83 -7.94 -21.75
C ASN A 84 -9.33 -8.24 -21.54
N ASN A 85 -9.02 -9.09 -20.55
CA ASN A 85 -7.67 -9.55 -20.29
C ASN A 85 -7.56 -11.06 -20.55
N ILE A 86 -6.60 -11.44 -21.37
CA ILE A 86 -6.22 -12.84 -21.59
C ILE A 86 -4.76 -12.97 -21.23
N ASP A 87 -4.47 -13.81 -20.23
CA ASP A 87 -3.11 -14.04 -19.77
C ASP A 87 -2.33 -14.89 -20.78
N TYR A 88 -1.27 -14.34 -21.35
CA TYR A 88 -0.44 -15.01 -22.32
C TYR A 88 0.39 -16.14 -21.71
N LEU A 89 0.72 -16.09 -20.42
CA LEU A 89 1.44 -17.17 -19.72
C LEU A 89 0.61 -18.46 -19.69
N MET A 90 -0.73 -18.33 -19.68
CA MET A 90 -1.63 -19.49 -19.72
C MET A 90 -2.03 -19.91 -21.14
N PHE A 91 -2.13 -18.98 -22.09
CA PHE A 91 -2.73 -19.21 -23.40
C PHE A 91 -1.81 -18.94 -24.59
N GLY A 92 -0.59 -18.45 -24.35
CA GLY A 92 0.37 -18.07 -25.36
C GLY A 92 0.23 -16.60 -25.81
N GLU A 93 1.34 -16.02 -26.22
CA GLU A 93 1.44 -14.58 -26.53
C GLU A 93 0.45 -14.10 -27.62
N GLN A 94 0.19 -14.97 -28.62
CA GLN A 94 -0.71 -14.67 -29.72
C GLN A 94 -2.18 -14.45 -29.30
N TYR A 95 -2.57 -14.91 -28.12
CA TYR A 95 -3.92 -14.74 -27.57
C TYR A 95 -3.99 -13.68 -26.47
N ALA A 96 -2.85 -13.09 -26.11
CA ALA A 96 -2.80 -12.10 -25.05
C ALA A 96 -3.66 -10.87 -25.36
N GLN A 97 -4.54 -10.53 -24.45
CA GLN A 97 -5.30 -9.27 -24.44
C GLN A 97 -5.01 -8.51 -23.15
N ARG A 98 -4.74 -7.22 -23.27
CA ARG A 98 -4.40 -6.34 -22.16
C ARG A 98 -5.15 -5.02 -22.29
N LYS A 99 -6.40 -4.97 -21.83
CA LYS A 99 -7.26 -3.78 -21.90
C LYS A 99 -7.66 -3.25 -20.54
N ASP A 100 -7.95 -4.15 -19.59
CA ASP A 100 -8.42 -3.77 -18.26
C ASP A 100 -7.20 -3.63 -17.33
N TYR A 101 -6.69 -2.41 -17.23
CA TYR A 101 -5.54 -2.10 -16.37
C TYR A 101 -5.97 -2.02 -14.92
N SER A 102 -5.52 -2.97 -14.12
CA SER A 102 -5.97 -3.15 -12.73
C SER A 102 -5.74 -1.94 -11.83
N ALA A 103 -4.64 -1.20 -12.03
CA ALA A 103 -4.36 -0.04 -11.19
C ALA A 103 -5.40 1.07 -11.39
N ASP A 104 -5.83 1.33 -12.65
CA ASP A 104 -6.91 2.29 -12.94
C ASP A 104 -8.24 1.83 -12.35
N LEU A 105 -8.58 0.55 -12.48
CA LEU A 105 -9.81 -0.01 -11.92
C LEU A 105 -9.85 0.07 -10.40
N ILE A 106 -8.76 -0.30 -9.74
CA ILE A 106 -8.63 -0.19 -8.28
C ILE A 106 -8.78 1.27 -7.83
N HIS A 107 -8.15 2.19 -8.54
CA HIS A 107 -8.25 3.62 -8.24
C HIS A 107 -9.67 4.16 -8.42
N GLN A 108 -10.36 3.80 -9.50
CA GLN A 108 -11.76 4.17 -9.73
C GLN A 108 -12.69 3.68 -8.62
N HIS A 109 -12.51 2.43 -8.15
CA HIS A 109 -13.25 1.90 -7.02
C HIS A 109 -12.93 2.65 -5.73
N ALA A 110 -11.66 2.96 -5.46
CA ALA A 110 -11.22 3.76 -4.31
C ALA A 110 -11.85 5.16 -4.31
N LEU A 111 -11.83 5.86 -5.45
CA LEU A 111 -12.47 7.17 -5.58
C LEU A 111 -13.99 7.10 -5.45
N SER A 112 -14.62 6.08 -6.04
CA SER A 112 -16.06 5.86 -5.91
C SER A 112 -16.46 5.65 -4.44
N TRP A 113 -15.68 4.86 -3.70
CA TRP A 113 -15.88 4.69 -2.26
C TRP A 113 -15.67 6.00 -1.51
N LEU A 114 -14.59 6.73 -1.79
CA LEU A 114 -14.29 8.00 -1.13
C LEU A 114 -15.38 9.05 -1.37
N LYS A 115 -15.93 9.13 -2.58
CA LYS A 115 -17.05 10.03 -2.94
C LYS A 115 -18.35 9.74 -2.18
N ARG A 116 -18.53 8.56 -1.60
CA ARG A 116 -19.68 8.23 -0.76
C ARG A 116 -19.48 8.58 0.71
N GLN A 117 -18.27 9.00 1.12
CA GLN A 117 -18.02 9.38 2.49
C GLN A 117 -18.61 10.75 2.81
N SER A 118 -18.93 10.99 4.08
CA SER A 118 -19.56 12.21 4.52
C SER A 118 -19.04 12.67 5.90
N LYS A 119 -19.25 13.94 6.26
CA LYS A 119 -18.86 14.50 7.55
C LYS A 119 -19.54 13.83 8.76
N GLY A 120 -20.67 13.17 8.55
CA GLY A 120 -21.45 12.56 9.64
C GLY A 120 -20.97 11.20 10.11
N LYS A 121 -20.05 10.56 9.38
CA LYS A 121 -19.55 9.23 9.71
C LYS A 121 -18.05 9.14 9.43
N PRO A 122 -17.23 8.79 10.42
CA PRO A 122 -15.80 8.66 10.20
C PRO A 122 -15.49 7.48 9.27
N PHE A 123 -14.41 7.60 8.51
CA PHE A 123 -13.97 6.55 7.59
C PHE A 123 -12.47 6.28 7.73
N PHE A 124 -12.08 5.06 7.38
CA PHE A 124 -10.71 4.61 7.32
C PHE A 124 -10.47 3.91 5.97
N GLY A 125 -9.72 4.55 5.10
CA GLY A 125 -9.38 4.05 3.77
C GLY A 125 -7.92 3.64 3.68
N VAL A 126 -7.65 2.47 3.10
CA VAL A 126 -6.29 1.97 2.83
C VAL A 126 -6.16 1.69 1.35
N PHE A 127 -5.32 2.45 0.66
CA PHE A 127 -5.11 2.36 -0.78
C PHE A 127 -3.73 1.74 -1.04
N THR A 128 -3.69 0.41 -1.13
CA THR A 128 -2.47 -0.38 -1.33
C THR A 128 -2.20 -0.57 -2.82
N TYR A 129 -1.96 0.54 -3.52
CA TYR A 129 -1.59 0.51 -4.93
C TYR A 129 -0.34 -0.33 -5.16
N THR A 130 -0.34 -1.11 -6.24
CA THR A 130 0.82 -1.95 -6.59
C THR A 130 1.91 -1.19 -7.32
N LEU A 131 1.60 -0.01 -7.88
CA LEU A 131 2.57 0.87 -8.53
C LEU A 131 3.66 1.34 -7.54
N PRO A 132 4.93 1.34 -7.90
CA PRO A 132 5.57 0.95 -9.16
C PRO A 132 6.21 -0.46 -9.12
N HIS A 133 5.60 -1.44 -8.48
CA HIS A 133 6.12 -2.81 -8.42
C HIS A 133 6.26 -3.40 -9.83
N ALA A 134 7.17 -4.34 -10.04
CA ALA A 134 7.19 -5.17 -11.25
C ALA A 134 5.91 -6.07 -11.30
N GLU A 135 5.36 -6.44 -12.46
CA GLU A 135 5.91 -6.18 -13.82
C GLU A 135 5.90 -4.66 -14.13
N LEU A 136 6.81 -4.19 -15.00
CA LEU A 136 6.80 -2.81 -15.43
C LEU A 136 5.83 -2.66 -16.62
N ALA A 137 4.55 -2.59 -16.33
CA ALA A 137 3.52 -2.53 -17.36
C ALA A 137 2.62 -1.31 -17.21
N GLN A 138 2.42 -0.60 -18.30
CA GLN A 138 1.55 0.56 -18.42
C GLN A 138 0.60 0.43 -19.61
N PRO A 139 -0.56 1.07 -19.59
CA PRO A 139 -1.36 1.26 -20.78
C PRO A 139 -0.56 1.95 -21.87
N ASN A 140 -0.81 1.55 -23.12
CA ASN A 140 -0.19 2.21 -24.28
C ASN A 140 -0.94 3.52 -24.60
N ASP A 141 -0.77 4.51 -23.73
CA ASP A 141 -1.43 5.82 -23.76
C ASP A 141 -0.43 6.97 -23.99
N SER A 142 -0.95 8.19 -23.96
CA SER A 142 -0.14 9.41 -24.16
C SER A 142 0.94 9.59 -23.10
N LEU A 143 0.71 9.10 -21.86
CA LEU A 143 1.69 9.19 -20.78
C LEU A 143 2.90 8.29 -21.06
N LEU A 144 2.67 7.03 -21.43
CA LEU A 144 3.74 6.13 -21.81
C LEU A 144 4.47 6.63 -23.07
N ALA A 145 3.72 7.11 -24.07
CA ALA A 145 4.30 7.67 -25.29
C ALA A 145 5.21 8.88 -25.01
N PHE A 146 4.83 9.74 -24.06
CA PHE A 146 5.67 10.85 -23.61
C PHE A 146 7.00 10.37 -23.05
N TYR A 147 7.00 9.36 -22.16
CA TYR A 147 8.22 8.86 -21.56
C TYR A 147 9.08 8.04 -22.53
N LYS A 148 8.48 7.30 -23.46
CA LYS A 148 9.22 6.62 -24.55
C LYS A 148 9.97 7.62 -25.42
N LYS A 149 9.37 8.76 -25.73
CA LYS A 149 10.06 9.84 -26.46
C LYS A 149 11.18 10.50 -25.62
N LYS A 150 10.97 10.64 -24.32
CA LYS A 150 11.96 11.24 -23.39
C LYS A 150 13.18 10.34 -23.18
N PHE A 151 12.99 9.03 -23.17
CA PHE A 151 14.02 8.00 -22.95
C PHE A 151 14.15 7.12 -24.21
N PHE A 152 14.48 7.73 -25.36
CA PHE A 152 14.46 7.04 -26.67
C PHE A 152 15.51 5.90 -26.78
N GLU A 153 16.60 5.96 -26.01
CA GLU A 153 17.63 4.90 -25.92
C GLU A 153 17.40 3.96 -24.72
N ASP A 154 16.14 3.74 -24.37
CA ASP A 154 15.76 3.00 -23.20
C ASP A 154 16.02 1.49 -23.32
N LYS A 155 16.24 0.85 -22.18
CA LYS A 155 16.55 -0.56 -22.07
C LYS A 155 15.32 -1.44 -22.33
N THR A 156 15.57 -2.59 -22.94
CA THR A 156 14.61 -3.70 -22.99
C THR A 156 15.04 -4.77 -21.99
N TRP A 157 14.08 -5.28 -21.22
CA TRP A 157 14.28 -6.43 -20.36
C TRP A 157 13.56 -7.64 -20.98
N GLY A 158 14.33 -8.64 -21.40
CA GLY A 158 13.82 -9.81 -22.12
C GLY A 158 13.14 -10.87 -21.25
N GLY A 159 13.00 -10.61 -19.96
CA GLY A 159 12.55 -11.60 -18.99
C GLY A 159 13.72 -12.39 -18.40
N GLN A 160 13.42 -13.22 -17.42
CA GLN A 160 14.35 -14.15 -16.80
C GLN A 160 13.65 -15.51 -16.68
N GLU A 161 14.35 -16.60 -16.99
CA GLU A 161 13.83 -17.95 -16.82
C GLU A 161 13.35 -18.17 -15.38
N GLY A 162 12.13 -18.69 -15.24
CA GLY A 162 11.46 -18.82 -13.93
C GLY A 162 10.91 -17.54 -13.33
N SER A 163 11.12 -16.38 -13.96
CA SER A 163 10.49 -15.12 -13.57
C SER A 163 8.99 -15.15 -13.87
N ARG A 164 8.22 -14.46 -13.01
CA ARG A 164 6.77 -14.24 -13.19
C ARG A 164 6.48 -12.95 -13.94
N TYR A 165 7.50 -12.17 -14.23
CA TYR A 165 7.38 -10.90 -14.92
C TYR A 165 7.53 -11.10 -16.42
N ASN A 166 6.69 -10.42 -17.15
CA ASN A 166 6.73 -10.40 -18.60
C ASN A 166 7.94 -9.62 -19.09
N ALA A 167 8.46 -9.99 -20.26
CA ALA A 167 9.41 -9.15 -20.98
C ALA A 167 8.81 -7.75 -21.18
N VAL A 168 9.63 -6.72 -21.08
CA VAL A 168 9.20 -5.33 -21.18
C VAL A 168 10.20 -4.51 -21.98
N ASP A 169 9.68 -3.72 -22.90
CA ASP A 169 10.43 -2.70 -23.62
C ASP A 169 10.41 -1.38 -22.84
N HIS A 170 11.43 -0.53 -23.03
CA HIS A 170 11.47 0.80 -22.45
C HIS A 170 11.27 0.82 -20.93
N THR A 171 12.11 0.08 -20.20
CA THR A 171 11.96 -0.12 -18.75
C THR A 171 11.93 1.19 -17.95
N HIS A 172 12.76 2.17 -18.32
CA HIS A 172 12.77 3.48 -17.65
C HIS A 172 11.49 4.28 -17.97
N ALA A 173 11.02 4.23 -19.21
CA ALA A 173 9.76 4.90 -19.60
C ALA A 173 8.56 4.28 -18.88
N GLN A 174 8.48 2.96 -18.81
CA GLN A 174 7.43 2.26 -18.07
C GLN A 174 7.45 2.66 -16.59
N PHE A 175 8.62 2.60 -15.94
CA PHE A 175 8.73 2.95 -14.53
C PHE A 175 8.36 4.42 -14.24
N ALA A 176 8.85 5.36 -15.07
CA ALA A 176 8.51 6.78 -14.92
C ALA A 176 6.99 7.04 -15.11
N ALA A 177 6.38 6.36 -16.08
CA ALA A 177 4.93 6.43 -16.29
C ALA A 177 4.15 5.86 -15.09
N MET A 178 4.61 4.76 -14.49
CA MET A 178 4.00 4.18 -13.27
C MET A 178 4.02 5.18 -12.11
N ILE A 179 5.14 5.83 -11.85
CA ILE A 179 5.25 6.86 -10.80
C ILE A 179 4.33 8.05 -11.07
N THR A 180 4.32 8.56 -12.30
CA THR A 180 3.47 9.70 -12.67
C THR A 180 1.98 9.37 -12.56
N ARG A 181 1.60 8.14 -12.90
CA ARG A 181 0.23 7.67 -12.73
C ARG A 181 -0.16 7.55 -11.25
N LEU A 182 0.73 7.03 -10.42
CA LEU A 182 0.53 6.98 -8.98
C LEU A 182 0.37 8.39 -8.39
N ASP A 183 1.21 9.34 -8.79
CA ASP A 183 1.12 10.74 -8.37
C ASP A 183 -0.23 11.37 -8.77
N ALA A 184 -0.69 11.09 -9.99
CA ALA A 184 -2.01 11.52 -10.45
C ALA A 184 -3.15 10.95 -9.57
N TYR A 185 -3.08 9.66 -9.20
CA TYR A 185 -4.07 9.04 -8.30
C TYR A 185 -4.09 9.72 -6.93
N VAL A 186 -2.92 10.00 -6.35
CA VAL A 186 -2.84 10.74 -5.09
C VAL A 186 -3.47 12.12 -5.22
N GLY A 187 -3.16 12.83 -6.32
CA GLY A 187 -3.77 14.12 -6.63
C GLY A 187 -5.30 14.07 -6.73
N GLU A 188 -5.86 13.00 -7.31
CA GLU A 188 -7.32 12.81 -7.40
C GLU A 188 -7.96 12.50 -6.04
N VAL A 189 -7.29 11.72 -5.19
CA VAL A 189 -7.74 11.50 -3.81
C VAL A 189 -7.80 12.80 -3.03
N LEU A 190 -6.74 13.62 -3.10
CA LEU A 190 -6.68 14.90 -2.40
C LEU A 190 -7.75 15.87 -2.89
N ARG A 191 -7.94 16.00 -4.21
CA ARG A 191 -9.02 16.82 -4.79
C ARG A 191 -10.39 16.35 -4.34
N THR A 192 -10.64 15.05 -4.34
CA THR A 192 -11.94 14.47 -3.90
C THR A 192 -12.22 14.85 -2.44
N LEU A 193 -11.23 14.79 -1.56
CA LEU A 193 -11.38 15.20 -0.16
C LEU A 193 -11.68 16.70 -0.03
N ASP A 194 -11.00 17.54 -0.80
CA ASP A 194 -11.22 18.99 -0.79
C ASP A 194 -12.62 19.34 -1.35
N GLU A 195 -13.02 18.78 -2.48
CA GLU A 195 -14.33 18.99 -3.13
C GLU A 195 -15.52 18.57 -2.24
N GLN A 196 -15.34 17.52 -1.45
CA GLN A 196 -16.36 17.07 -0.50
C GLN A 196 -16.32 17.79 0.87
N GLY A 197 -15.36 18.67 1.05
CA GLY A 197 -15.16 19.38 2.33
C GLY A 197 -14.75 18.46 3.48
N LEU A 198 -14.08 17.34 3.18
CA LEU A 198 -13.60 16.36 4.16
C LEU A 198 -12.14 16.58 4.57
N ALA A 199 -11.37 17.36 3.80
CA ALA A 199 -9.92 17.49 3.95
C ALA A 199 -9.47 18.02 5.33
N GLU A 200 -10.25 18.91 5.95
CA GLU A 200 -9.91 19.49 7.26
C GLU A 200 -10.05 18.49 8.41
N ASN A 201 -10.82 17.42 8.21
CA ASN A 201 -11.00 16.36 9.21
C ASN A 201 -10.50 15.00 8.74
N THR A 202 -9.58 14.98 7.81
CA THR A 202 -8.97 13.75 7.29
C THR A 202 -7.45 13.82 7.38
N LEU A 203 -6.85 12.90 8.14
CA LEU A 203 -5.43 12.63 8.10
C LEU A 203 -5.13 11.77 6.87
N VAL A 204 -4.34 12.29 5.95
CA VAL A 204 -3.84 11.57 4.78
C VAL A 204 -2.38 11.21 5.00
N ILE A 205 -2.03 9.94 4.82
CA ILE A 205 -0.66 9.45 4.89
C ILE A 205 -0.30 8.82 3.54
N PHE A 206 0.82 9.25 2.97
CA PHE A 206 1.45 8.60 1.83
C PHE A 206 2.75 7.97 2.27
N THR A 207 2.94 6.70 1.95
CA THR A 207 4.14 5.94 2.31
C THR A 207 4.34 4.76 1.35
N SER A 208 5.44 4.01 1.52
CA SER A 208 5.75 2.78 0.80
C SER A 208 5.96 1.62 1.77
N ASP A 209 5.91 0.39 1.29
CA ASP A 209 6.12 -0.82 2.10
C ASP A 209 7.61 -1.21 2.25
N ASN A 210 8.45 -0.83 1.29
CA ASN A 210 9.90 -1.08 1.29
C ASN A 210 10.64 -0.08 0.40
N GLY A 211 11.96 -0.12 0.48
CA GLY A 211 12.83 0.63 -0.41
C GLY A 211 12.77 0.16 -1.88
N PRO A 212 13.53 0.80 -2.78
CA PRO A 212 13.48 0.50 -4.22
C PRO A 212 13.87 -0.94 -4.53
N HIS A 213 13.30 -1.48 -5.62
CA HIS A 213 13.56 -2.83 -6.12
C HIS A 213 14.27 -2.80 -7.48
N GLU A 214 14.86 -3.93 -7.87
CA GLU A 214 15.49 -4.16 -9.18
C GLU A 214 14.75 -5.23 -10.01
N GLU A 215 13.59 -5.68 -9.55
CA GLU A 215 12.80 -6.73 -10.17
C GLU A 215 12.23 -6.30 -11.53
N GLY A 216 12.12 -7.26 -12.48
CA GLY A 216 11.43 -7.06 -13.75
C GLY A 216 12.05 -5.99 -14.65
N GLY A 217 13.37 -5.79 -14.58
CA GLY A 217 14.09 -4.80 -15.36
C GLY A 217 14.11 -3.39 -14.78
N ALA A 218 13.57 -3.20 -13.57
CA ALA A 218 13.67 -1.90 -12.88
C ALA A 218 15.13 -1.59 -12.54
N ASP A 219 15.58 -0.39 -12.88
CA ASP A 219 16.94 0.09 -12.60
C ASP A 219 16.92 1.14 -11.47
N PRO A 220 17.34 0.76 -10.23
CA PRO A 220 17.33 1.68 -9.11
C PRO A 220 18.32 2.83 -9.27
N THR A 221 19.37 2.65 -10.07
CA THR A 221 20.46 3.64 -10.21
C THR A 221 20.08 4.74 -11.21
N PHE A 222 19.34 4.43 -12.28
CA PHE A 222 18.99 5.38 -13.31
C PHE A 222 18.27 6.63 -12.77
N PHE A 223 17.34 6.43 -11.83
CA PHE A 223 16.59 7.52 -11.20
C PHE A 223 17.13 7.90 -9.81
N ASN A 224 18.31 7.35 -9.40
CA ASN A 224 18.85 7.56 -8.05
C ASN A 224 17.81 7.25 -6.94
N ARG A 225 17.04 6.16 -7.11
CA ARG A 225 15.90 5.82 -6.25
C ARG A 225 16.29 5.43 -4.83
N ASP A 226 17.51 4.96 -4.64
CA ASP A 226 18.10 4.63 -3.35
C ASP A 226 18.55 5.86 -2.56
N GLY A 227 18.54 7.05 -3.18
CA GLY A 227 18.99 8.29 -2.54
C GLY A 227 20.43 8.22 -2.04
N LYS A 228 21.28 7.36 -2.63
CA LYS A 228 22.64 7.00 -2.21
C LYS A 228 22.70 6.21 -0.90
N LEU A 229 21.60 5.66 -0.43
CA LEU A 229 21.56 4.75 0.71
C LEU A 229 21.98 3.35 0.27
N ARG A 230 22.69 2.64 1.14
CA ARG A 230 23.08 1.27 0.88
C ARG A 230 21.87 0.34 0.94
N GLY A 231 21.74 -0.57 -0.03
CA GLY A 231 20.76 -1.64 -0.06
C GLY A 231 19.50 -1.29 -0.84
N LEU A 232 18.73 -2.32 -1.13
CA LEU A 232 17.48 -2.31 -1.88
C LEU A 232 16.43 -3.16 -1.14
N LYS A 233 15.22 -3.25 -1.68
CA LYS A 233 14.17 -4.18 -1.23
C LYS A 233 14.77 -5.56 -0.91
N GLN A 234 14.30 -6.20 0.15
CA GLN A 234 14.80 -7.48 0.71
C GLN A 234 16.17 -7.38 1.43
N GLN A 235 16.65 -6.18 1.70
CA GLN A 235 17.88 -5.97 2.45
C GLN A 235 17.62 -5.08 3.68
N CYS A 236 18.17 -5.48 4.83
CA CYS A 236 18.03 -4.74 6.09
C CYS A 236 18.99 -3.54 6.21
N TYR A 237 19.49 -3.01 5.09
CA TYR A 237 20.20 -1.74 5.04
C TYR A 237 19.24 -0.58 4.86
N GLU A 238 19.70 0.64 5.16
CA GLU A 238 18.86 1.87 5.06
C GLU A 238 18.13 2.01 3.70
N GLY A 239 18.78 1.68 2.58
CA GLY A 239 18.15 1.73 1.26
C GLY A 239 16.98 0.75 1.07
N GLY A 240 16.97 -0.37 1.82
CA GLY A 240 15.89 -1.35 1.76
C GLY A 240 14.74 -1.09 2.72
N ILE A 241 15.00 -0.44 3.86
CA ILE A 241 14.04 -0.25 4.95
C ILE A 241 13.58 1.20 5.13
N ARG A 242 14.37 2.19 4.70
CA ARG A 242 14.00 3.60 4.80
C ARG A 242 13.09 3.99 3.63
N ILE A 243 11.87 4.37 3.97
CA ILE A 243 10.79 4.65 3.01
C ILE A 243 10.32 6.10 3.14
N PRO A 244 9.72 6.68 2.07
CA PRO A 244 9.07 7.98 2.17
C PRO A 244 7.89 7.89 3.15
N PHE A 245 7.68 8.95 3.92
CA PHE A 245 6.51 9.13 4.74
C PHE A 245 6.09 10.60 4.71
N ILE A 246 4.88 10.86 4.22
CA ILE A 246 4.29 12.19 4.13
C ILE A 246 2.94 12.15 4.81
N ALA A 247 2.70 13.06 5.75
CA ALA A 247 1.42 13.21 6.42
C ALA A 247 0.84 14.61 6.15
N ARG A 248 -0.45 14.64 5.78
CA ARG A 248 -1.21 15.86 5.58
C ARG A 248 -2.50 15.82 6.39
N TRP A 249 -2.71 16.85 7.21
CA TRP A 249 -3.98 17.09 7.87
C TRP A 249 -4.24 18.59 7.85
N LYS A 250 -5.05 19.02 6.92
CA LYS A 250 -5.28 20.44 6.65
C LYS A 250 -5.75 21.19 7.89
N GLY A 251 -5.02 22.24 8.25
CA GLY A 251 -5.30 23.03 9.44
C GLY A 251 -4.92 22.41 10.80
N ARG A 252 -4.34 21.20 10.80
CA ARG A 252 -3.89 20.52 12.04
C ARG A 252 -2.40 20.21 12.04
N ILE A 253 -1.88 19.57 10.99
CA ILE A 253 -0.43 19.39 10.81
C ILE A 253 0.12 20.68 10.22
N LYS A 254 1.18 21.20 10.82
CA LYS A 254 1.88 22.37 10.33
C LYS A 254 2.49 22.09 8.97
N GLU A 255 2.37 23.04 8.04
CA GLU A 255 2.92 22.93 6.68
C GLU A 255 4.46 23.08 6.71
N ASP A 256 5.13 22.47 5.72
CA ASP A 256 6.57 22.59 5.48
C ASP A 256 7.46 22.22 6.69
N VAL A 257 7.03 21.24 7.49
CA VAL A 257 7.86 20.69 8.58
C VAL A 257 8.41 19.33 8.22
N THR A 258 9.64 19.10 8.65
CA THR A 258 10.30 17.79 8.61
C THR A 258 10.55 17.30 10.02
N SER A 259 10.52 15.99 10.23
CA SER A 259 10.90 15.35 11.50
C SER A 259 11.93 14.27 11.24
N ASP A 260 12.96 14.22 12.08
CA ASP A 260 13.99 13.17 12.06
C ASP A 260 13.68 12.02 13.03
N LEU A 261 12.44 11.94 13.54
CA LEU A 261 12.00 10.83 14.41
C LEU A 261 12.08 9.50 13.65
N PRO A 262 12.93 8.55 14.03
CA PRO A 262 12.89 7.20 13.49
C PRO A 262 11.68 6.47 14.05
N PHE A 263 10.85 5.87 13.16
CA PHE A 263 9.71 5.06 13.53
C PHE A 263 9.46 3.96 12.48
N ALA A 264 8.58 3.03 12.77
CA ALA A 264 8.26 1.91 11.89
C ALA A 264 6.75 1.70 11.72
N PHE A 265 6.34 0.81 10.82
CA PHE A 265 4.91 0.55 10.52
C PHE A 265 4.08 0.13 11.73
N TYR A 266 4.67 -0.58 12.70
CA TYR A 266 3.98 -0.98 13.92
C TYR A 266 3.57 0.22 14.80
N ASP A 267 4.16 1.41 14.58
CA ASP A 267 3.79 2.66 15.24
C ASP A 267 2.48 3.27 14.71
N LEU A 268 2.05 2.85 13.52
CA LEU A 268 0.80 3.36 12.92
C LEU A 268 -0.45 2.89 13.67
N MET A 269 -0.44 1.67 14.22
CA MET A 269 -1.59 1.17 14.97
C MET A 269 -1.91 2.03 16.19
N PRO A 270 -0.99 2.29 17.15
CA PRO A 270 -1.25 3.20 18.26
C PRO A 270 -1.50 4.65 17.79
N THR A 271 -0.86 5.09 16.70
CA THR A 271 -1.09 6.43 16.14
C THR A 271 -2.53 6.59 15.66
N PHE A 272 -3.07 5.64 14.91
CA PHE A 272 -4.47 5.69 14.47
C PHE A 272 -5.46 5.58 15.63
N CYS A 273 -5.10 4.85 16.68
CA CYS A 273 -5.89 4.83 17.91
C CYS A 273 -5.96 6.20 18.57
N ASP A 274 -4.84 6.92 18.68
CA ASP A 274 -4.80 8.29 19.22
C ASP A 274 -5.60 9.25 18.34
N VAL A 275 -5.42 9.21 17.02
CA VAL A 275 -6.18 10.02 16.05
C VAL A 275 -7.68 9.79 16.18
N ALA A 276 -8.09 8.54 16.35
CA ALA A 276 -9.49 8.14 16.48
C ALA A 276 -10.07 8.34 17.88
N GLY A 277 -9.25 8.75 18.86
CA GLY A 277 -9.68 8.90 20.27
C GLY A 277 -10.05 7.56 20.92
N VAL A 278 -9.42 6.46 20.50
CA VAL A 278 -9.65 5.13 21.06
C VAL A 278 -9.04 5.04 22.45
N ARG A 279 -9.91 5.08 23.46
CA ARG A 279 -9.50 4.99 24.86
C ARG A 279 -9.22 3.54 25.26
N ASN A 280 -8.27 3.38 26.20
CA ASN A 280 -7.89 2.06 26.78
C ASN A 280 -7.36 1.04 25.75
N PHE A 281 -6.79 1.52 24.65
CA PHE A 281 -5.97 0.70 23.79
C PHE A 281 -4.62 0.40 24.48
N PRO A 282 -4.11 -0.84 24.55
CA PRO A 282 -4.61 -2.07 23.93
C PRO A 282 -5.66 -2.86 24.74
N LYS A 283 -5.88 -2.55 26.03
CA LYS A 283 -6.66 -3.35 27.01
C LYS A 283 -8.06 -3.77 26.51
N ARG A 284 -8.70 -2.91 25.70
CA ARG A 284 -10.05 -3.17 25.16
C ARG A 284 -10.08 -4.35 24.18
N TYR A 285 -8.97 -4.63 23.50
CA TYR A 285 -8.87 -5.62 22.43
C TYR A 285 -8.19 -6.92 22.86
N ILE A 286 -7.62 -6.96 24.06
CA ILE A 286 -7.00 -8.15 24.66
C ILE A 286 -8.04 -9.21 25.04
N ASN A 287 -9.30 -8.84 25.26
CA ASN A 287 -10.32 -9.74 25.78
C ASN A 287 -11.35 -10.17 24.72
N LYS A 288 -11.73 -11.42 24.78
CA LYS A 288 -12.68 -12.22 23.99
C LYS A 288 -12.06 -13.01 22.84
N LYS A 289 -11.01 -13.79 23.10
CA LYS A 289 -10.35 -14.72 22.17
C LYS A 289 -9.31 -14.12 21.22
N LYS A 290 -8.99 -12.82 21.31
CA LYS A 290 -7.86 -12.23 20.60
C LYS A 290 -6.85 -11.76 21.63
N THR A 291 -5.73 -12.41 21.69
CA THR A 291 -4.63 -12.06 22.59
C THR A 291 -3.66 -11.15 21.84
N ILE A 292 -3.67 -9.88 22.23
CA ILE A 292 -2.50 -9.03 21.96
C ILE A 292 -1.73 -9.02 23.28
N ASP A 293 -0.63 -9.72 23.32
CA ASP A 293 0.15 -9.82 24.54
C ASP A 293 0.91 -8.52 24.82
N TYR A 294 1.35 -7.83 23.79
CA TYR A 294 1.98 -6.51 23.85
C TYR A 294 1.93 -5.80 22.49
N PHE A 295 2.26 -4.50 22.47
CA PHE A 295 2.44 -3.69 21.27
C PHE A 295 3.86 -3.21 21.21
N ASP A 296 4.52 -3.39 20.08
CA ASP A 296 5.84 -2.86 19.82
C ASP A 296 5.79 -1.35 19.50
N GLY A 297 4.65 -0.87 19.00
CA GLY A 297 4.50 0.48 18.47
C GLY A 297 4.41 1.58 19.53
N ILE A 298 4.99 2.71 19.22
CA ILE A 298 4.86 4.00 19.93
C ILE A 298 4.17 4.98 19.01
N SER A 299 3.06 5.57 19.46
CA SER A 299 2.32 6.55 18.66
C SER A 299 3.21 7.73 18.24
N ILE A 300 3.16 8.08 16.95
CA ILE A 300 3.82 9.27 16.40
C ILE A 300 2.85 10.48 16.35
N PHE A 301 1.65 10.34 16.92
CA PHE A 301 0.66 11.43 16.95
C PHE A 301 1.20 12.71 17.57
N PRO A 302 1.98 12.70 18.68
CA PRO A 302 2.59 13.92 19.19
C PRO A 302 3.49 14.62 18.18
N THR A 303 4.34 13.88 17.46
CA THR A 303 5.19 14.45 16.40
C THR A 303 4.35 15.04 15.26
N LEU A 304 3.28 14.38 14.83
CA LEU A 304 2.36 14.92 13.82
C LEU A 304 1.73 16.24 14.27
N MET A 305 1.51 16.42 15.58
CA MET A 305 0.96 17.65 16.16
C MET A 305 2.05 18.65 16.57
N SER A 306 3.30 18.45 16.18
CA SER A 306 4.45 19.27 16.56
C SER A 306 4.70 19.36 18.07
N ASP A 307 4.31 18.34 18.82
CA ASP A 307 4.58 18.21 20.26
C ASP A 307 5.75 17.23 20.51
N GLU A 308 6.96 17.70 20.21
CA GLU A 308 8.16 16.90 20.37
C GLU A 308 8.45 16.52 21.84
N LYS A 309 7.95 17.31 22.80
CA LYS A 309 8.15 17.04 24.23
C LYS A 309 7.35 15.84 24.71
N ALA A 310 6.17 15.64 24.15
CA ALA A 310 5.32 14.50 24.47
C ALA A 310 5.72 13.24 23.67
N GLN A 311 6.53 13.38 22.60
CA GLN A 311 6.92 12.27 21.77
C GLN A 311 7.86 11.30 22.48
N LYS A 312 7.40 10.08 22.69
CA LYS A 312 8.23 8.98 23.17
C LYS A 312 9.04 8.41 21.99
N LYS A 313 10.26 7.98 22.26
CA LYS A 313 11.16 7.40 21.26
C LYS A 313 11.38 5.92 21.55
N HIS A 314 11.56 5.14 20.50
CA HIS A 314 12.04 3.77 20.63
C HIS A 314 13.45 3.74 21.19
N PRO A 315 13.78 2.83 22.14
CA PRO A 315 15.15 2.61 22.55
C PRO A 315 15.96 1.98 21.42
N HIS A 316 15.34 1.19 20.56
CA HIS A 316 15.91 0.61 19.36
C HIS A 316 14.77 0.27 18.37
N LEU A 317 15.12 0.14 17.09
CA LEU A 317 14.28 -0.45 16.06
C LEU A 317 14.95 -1.75 15.61
N TYR A 318 14.15 -2.77 15.29
CA TYR A 318 14.64 -4.10 14.91
C TYR A 318 14.00 -4.55 13.61
N TRP A 319 14.82 -5.13 12.73
CA TRP A 319 14.40 -5.75 11.49
C TRP A 319 15.01 -7.13 11.35
N GLU A 320 14.22 -8.05 10.81
CA GLU A 320 14.66 -9.39 10.46
C GLU A 320 14.08 -9.77 9.10
N PHE A 321 14.91 -10.30 8.24
CA PHE A 321 14.52 -10.85 6.97
C PHE A 321 15.09 -12.27 6.83
N ALA A 322 14.28 -13.24 7.26
CA ALA A 322 14.70 -14.63 7.40
C ALA A 322 15.09 -15.29 6.07
N GLU A 323 14.47 -14.88 4.96
CA GLU A 323 14.76 -15.44 3.62
C GLU A 323 16.21 -15.22 3.18
N THR A 324 16.87 -14.18 3.67
CA THR A 324 18.27 -13.86 3.37
C THR A 324 19.17 -13.90 4.60
N ASN A 325 18.66 -14.40 5.74
CA ASN A 325 19.36 -14.45 7.03
C ASN A 325 19.94 -13.09 7.47
N GLN A 326 19.19 -12.02 7.26
CA GLN A 326 19.59 -10.67 7.67
C GLN A 326 18.86 -10.24 8.92
N ILE A 327 19.61 -9.63 9.83
CA ILE A 327 19.10 -8.96 11.03
C ILE A 327 19.75 -7.58 11.11
N ALA A 328 18.97 -6.57 11.48
CA ALA A 328 19.46 -5.24 11.75
C ALA A 328 18.82 -4.65 13.01
N VAL A 329 19.60 -3.88 13.74
CA VAL A 329 19.15 -3.09 14.89
C VAL A 329 19.64 -1.68 14.71
N ARG A 330 18.77 -0.71 14.93
CA ARG A 330 19.12 0.70 15.00
C ARG A 330 18.95 1.22 16.43
N MET A 331 20.00 1.78 17.00
CA MET A 331 20.00 2.44 18.32
C MET A 331 20.57 3.85 18.16
N GLY A 332 19.70 4.87 18.17
CA GLY A 332 20.09 6.23 17.89
C GLY A 332 20.70 6.36 16.48
N ASP A 333 21.94 6.75 16.41
CA ASP A 333 22.69 6.95 15.15
C ASP A 333 23.45 5.68 14.68
N TRP A 334 23.35 4.58 15.43
CA TRP A 334 24.04 3.30 15.16
C TRP A 334 23.06 2.24 14.71
#